data_3b2d4632cb2af575d4b752606ae3f990
#
_entry.id   3b2d4632cb2af575d4b752606ae3f990
#
_cell.length_a   1.000
_cell.length_b   1.000
_cell.length_c   1.000
_cell.angle_alpha   90.00
_cell.angle_beta   90.00
_cell.angle_gamma   90.00
#
_symmetry.space_group_name_H-M   'P 1'
#
loop_
_entity.id
_entity.type
_entity.pdbx_description
1 polymer ?
#
loop_
_entity_poly.entity_id
_entity_poly.type
_entity_poly.pdbx_seq_one_letter_code
_entity_poly.pdbx_strand_id
1 'polypeptide(L)'
;MIFRKAIKNDVQAIVEMIADDKLGKTRESFQIPLPNSYYKAFENIDADNNQELIVVESEKGEIIGTLQLSFIQYLTYQGGIRAQIEAVRIRKDQRETGLGAQLFEWAIERAKKRKAHVLQLTTDKKRPEALNFYKKHGFIDSHEGMKLHFN
;
A
#
# COMPACT_ATOMS: atom_id res chain seq x y z
N MET A 1 -2.60 -9.59 16.56
CA MET A 1 -2.28 -8.83 15.33
C MET A 1 -3.56 -8.24 14.77
N ILE A 2 -3.58 -6.95 14.46
CA ILE A 2 -4.78 -6.20 14.04
C ILE A 2 -4.49 -5.46 12.74
N PHE A 3 -5.42 -5.55 11.77
CA PHE A 3 -5.44 -4.73 10.56
C PHE A 3 -6.43 -3.58 10.79
N ARG A 4 -5.96 -2.36 10.73
CA ARG A 4 -6.79 -1.18 11.01
C ARG A 4 -6.41 0.03 10.17
N LYS A 5 -7.29 1.01 10.08
CA LYS A 5 -6.92 2.29 9.46
C LYS A 5 -5.80 2.96 10.26
N ALA A 6 -4.90 3.58 9.53
CA ALA A 6 -3.84 4.37 10.13
C ALA A 6 -4.40 5.62 10.83
N ILE A 7 -3.76 6.01 11.91
CA ILE A 7 -3.97 7.28 12.60
C ILE A 7 -2.71 8.13 12.47
N LYS A 8 -2.80 9.41 12.81
CA LYS A 8 -1.68 10.35 12.68
C LYS A 8 -0.39 9.85 13.37
N ASN A 9 -0.52 9.20 14.51
CA ASN A 9 0.62 8.68 15.26
C ASN A 9 1.35 7.53 14.54
N ASP A 10 0.72 6.90 13.54
CA ASP A 10 1.36 5.83 12.78
C ASP A 10 2.24 6.34 11.64
N VAL A 11 2.11 7.61 11.25
CA VAL A 11 2.74 8.17 10.06
C VAL A 11 4.26 8.02 10.10
N GLN A 12 4.90 8.26 11.24
CA GLN A 12 6.34 8.10 11.39
C GLN A 12 6.80 6.66 11.08
N ALA A 13 6.13 5.67 11.67
CA ALA A 13 6.45 4.25 11.44
C ALA A 13 6.21 3.84 9.98
N ILE A 14 5.16 4.35 9.36
CA ILE A 14 4.85 4.11 7.93
C ILE A 14 5.97 4.66 7.05
N VAL A 15 6.37 5.92 7.26
CA VAL A 15 7.42 6.57 6.47
C VAL A 15 8.75 5.87 6.65
N GLU A 16 9.07 5.43 7.87
CA GLU A 16 10.27 4.64 8.15
C GLU A 16 10.31 3.36 7.30
N MET A 17 9.20 2.61 7.25
CA MET A 17 9.10 1.39 6.42
C MET A 17 9.20 1.69 4.91
N ILE A 18 8.63 2.81 4.45
CA ILE A 18 8.72 3.22 3.03
C ILE A 18 10.16 3.61 2.68
N ALA A 19 10.84 4.31 3.57
CA ALA A 19 12.23 4.73 3.38
C ALA A 19 13.22 3.57 3.50
N ASP A 20 12.93 2.56 4.32
CA ASP A 20 13.74 1.33 4.46
C ASP A 20 13.54 0.35 3.30
N ASP A 21 13.44 0.87 2.11
CA ASP A 21 13.26 0.14 0.87
C ASP A 21 14.34 0.52 -0.13
N LYS A 22 14.80 -0.43 -0.93
CA LYS A 22 15.88 -0.23 -1.90
C LYS A 22 15.65 0.96 -2.83
N LEU A 23 14.40 1.16 -3.28
CA LEU A 23 14.01 2.31 -4.12
C LEU A 23 13.58 3.52 -3.28
N GLY A 24 13.03 3.31 -2.09
CA GLY A 24 12.58 4.36 -1.18
C GLY A 24 13.71 5.21 -0.62
N LYS A 25 14.89 4.63 -0.42
CA LYS A 25 16.07 5.33 0.12
C LYS A 25 16.49 6.57 -0.68
N THR A 26 16.25 6.56 -1.98
CA THR A 26 16.62 7.67 -2.87
C THR A 26 15.50 8.68 -3.09
N ARG A 27 14.28 8.35 -2.68
CA ARG A 27 13.04 9.09 -2.96
C ARG A 27 12.46 9.73 -1.71
N GLU A 28 12.54 9.04 -0.55
CA GLU A 28 11.94 9.49 0.69
C GLU A 28 12.91 10.29 1.55
N SER A 29 12.36 11.08 2.47
CA SER A 29 13.13 11.86 3.44
C SER A 29 12.69 11.49 4.86
N PHE A 30 13.19 10.36 5.36
CA PHE A 30 12.95 9.96 6.74
C PHE A 30 13.94 10.66 7.67
N GLN A 31 13.41 11.57 8.46
CA GLN A 31 14.15 12.30 9.51
C GLN A 31 13.22 12.63 10.67
N ILE A 32 13.76 12.92 11.84
CA ILE A 32 12.97 13.28 13.03
C ILE A 32 13.30 14.73 13.42
N PRO A 33 12.31 15.64 13.47
CA PRO A 33 10.89 15.41 13.12
C PRO A 33 10.68 15.16 11.62
N LEU A 34 9.62 14.40 11.27
CA LEU A 34 9.27 14.17 9.87
C LEU A 34 8.96 15.49 9.16
N PRO A 35 9.32 15.61 7.87
CA PRO A 35 8.84 16.71 7.04
C PRO A 35 7.32 16.81 7.07
N ASN A 36 6.80 18.03 7.18
CA ASN A 36 5.36 18.28 7.30
C ASN A 36 4.55 17.78 6.10
N SER A 37 5.19 17.63 4.94
CA SER A 37 4.57 17.08 3.74
C SER A 37 3.94 15.71 3.94
N TYR A 38 4.53 14.85 4.77
CA TYR A 38 3.96 13.54 5.08
C TYR A 38 2.68 13.65 5.90
N TYR A 39 2.63 14.54 6.88
CA TYR A 39 1.42 14.77 7.69
C TYR A 39 0.30 15.40 6.86
N LYS A 40 0.64 16.32 5.96
CA LYS A 40 -0.32 16.89 5.01
C LYS A 40 -0.91 15.81 4.08
N ALA A 41 -0.06 14.94 3.55
CA ALA A 41 -0.51 13.82 2.73
C ALA A 41 -1.43 12.89 3.52
N PHE A 42 -1.07 12.57 4.77
CA PHE A 42 -1.92 11.77 5.65
C PHE A 42 -3.30 12.41 5.85
N GLU A 43 -3.36 13.70 6.13
CA GLU A 43 -4.62 14.43 6.31
C GLU A 43 -5.51 14.35 5.07
N ASN A 44 -4.92 14.49 3.87
CA ASN A 44 -5.64 14.36 2.60
C ASN A 44 -6.18 12.93 2.40
N ILE A 45 -5.40 11.92 2.71
CA ILE A 45 -5.81 10.52 2.62
C ILE A 45 -6.93 10.22 3.62
N ASP A 46 -6.80 10.68 4.86
CA ASP A 46 -7.76 10.43 5.93
C ASP A 46 -9.12 11.10 5.67
N ALA A 47 -9.11 12.24 4.99
CA ALA A 47 -10.31 12.98 4.61
C ALA A 47 -11.03 12.40 3.37
N ASP A 48 -10.38 11.54 2.60
CA ASP A 48 -10.91 10.97 1.37
C ASP A 48 -11.46 9.56 1.59
N ASN A 49 -12.79 9.40 1.47
CA ASN A 49 -13.46 8.11 1.64
C ASN A 49 -13.05 7.05 0.59
N ASN A 50 -12.41 7.47 -0.51
CA ASN A 50 -11.90 6.58 -1.55
C ASN A 50 -10.44 6.18 -1.34
N GLN A 51 -9.85 6.58 -0.21
CA GLN A 51 -8.49 6.21 0.19
C GLN A 51 -8.55 5.51 1.54
N GLU A 52 -7.86 4.38 1.63
CA GLU A 52 -7.72 3.65 2.89
C GLU A 52 -6.23 3.37 3.13
N LEU A 53 -5.64 4.09 4.07
CA LEU A 53 -4.30 3.81 4.56
C LEU A 53 -4.41 2.84 5.74
N ILE A 54 -3.83 1.66 5.58
CA ILE A 54 -3.98 0.56 6.53
C ILE A 54 -2.63 0.25 7.17
N VAL A 55 -2.67 -0.04 8.45
CA VAL A 55 -1.52 -0.56 9.20
C VAL A 55 -1.83 -1.93 9.78
N VAL A 56 -0.78 -2.71 9.95
CA VAL A 56 -0.81 -3.96 10.72
C VAL A 56 -0.12 -3.68 12.04
N GLU A 57 -0.88 -3.82 13.11
CA GLU A 57 -0.40 -3.65 14.48
C GLU A 57 -0.18 -5.01 15.14
N SER A 58 0.99 -5.21 15.72
CA SER A 58 1.32 -6.43 16.44
C SER A 58 0.61 -6.49 17.81
N GLU A 59 0.69 -7.63 18.47
CA GLU A 59 0.15 -7.78 19.84
C GLU A 59 0.82 -6.87 20.87
N LYS A 60 2.02 -6.37 20.53
CA LYS A 60 2.75 -5.41 21.37
C LYS A 60 2.44 -3.95 21.05
N GLY A 61 1.51 -3.70 20.13
CA GLY A 61 1.14 -2.34 19.69
C GLY A 61 2.12 -1.70 18.71
N GLU A 62 3.03 -2.46 18.12
CA GLU A 62 4.00 -1.97 17.14
C GLU A 62 3.44 -2.04 15.73
N ILE A 63 3.73 -1.05 14.90
CA ILE A 63 3.36 -1.07 13.48
C ILE A 63 4.38 -1.92 12.70
N ILE A 64 3.91 -3.01 12.12
CA ILE A 64 4.75 -4.02 11.47
C ILE A 64 4.49 -4.18 9.97
N GLY A 65 3.45 -3.54 9.46
CA GLY A 65 3.12 -3.56 8.03
C GLY A 65 2.18 -2.42 7.67
N THR A 66 2.12 -2.09 6.38
CA THR A 66 1.24 -1.05 5.84
C THR A 66 0.93 -1.30 4.37
N LEU A 67 -0.22 -0.81 3.93
CA LEU A 67 -0.58 -0.65 2.53
C LEU A 67 -1.59 0.49 2.38
N GLN A 68 -1.73 1.00 1.17
CA GLN A 68 -2.80 1.93 0.83
C GLN A 68 -3.69 1.30 -0.25
N LEU A 69 -5.00 1.42 -0.09
CA LEU A 69 -6.01 1.10 -1.10
C LEU A 69 -6.63 2.39 -1.61
N SER A 70 -6.67 2.53 -2.94
CA SER A 70 -7.39 3.59 -3.62
C SER A 70 -8.57 2.98 -4.38
N PHE A 71 -9.75 3.60 -4.27
CA PHE A 71 -10.95 3.16 -4.97
C PHE A 71 -11.28 4.19 -6.04
N ILE A 72 -11.24 3.76 -7.30
CA ILE A 72 -11.41 4.63 -8.47
C ILE A 72 -12.74 4.31 -9.14
N GLN A 73 -13.67 5.26 -9.10
CA GLN A 73 -14.92 5.16 -9.86
C GLN A 73 -14.69 5.59 -11.29
N TYR A 74 -15.18 4.80 -12.24
CA TYR A 74 -15.12 5.15 -13.66
C TYR A 74 -16.37 4.64 -14.41
N LEU A 75 -16.55 5.10 -15.66
CA LEU A 75 -17.73 4.75 -16.45
C LEU A 75 -17.59 3.39 -17.15
N THR A 76 -16.37 3.01 -17.51
CA THR A 76 -16.11 1.71 -18.13
C THR A 76 -16.52 0.55 -17.21
N TYR A 77 -16.67 -0.64 -17.76
CA TYR A 77 -17.22 -1.81 -17.05
C TYR A 77 -18.57 -1.51 -16.39
N GLN A 78 -19.43 -0.76 -17.12
CA GLN A 78 -20.79 -0.42 -16.66
C GLN A 78 -20.81 0.35 -15.33
N GLY A 79 -19.92 1.34 -15.19
CA GLY A 79 -19.80 2.11 -13.95
C GLY A 79 -19.04 1.35 -12.86
N GLY A 80 -18.00 0.63 -13.23
CA GLY A 80 -17.22 -0.16 -12.29
C GLY A 80 -16.37 0.65 -11.33
N ILE A 81 -15.97 0.01 -10.24
CA ILE A 81 -15.01 0.54 -9.27
C ILE A 81 -13.74 -0.31 -9.34
N ARG A 82 -12.62 0.34 -9.50
CA ARG A 82 -11.30 -0.29 -9.46
C ARG A 82 -10.67 -0.05 -8.09
N ALA A 83 -10.19 -1.09 -7.44
CA ALA A 83 -9.31 -0.95 -6.29
C ALA A 83 -7.86 -1.03 -6.74
N GLN A 84 -7.00 -0.18 -6.16
CA GLN A 84 -5.57 -0.17 -6.45
C GLN A 84 -4.78 -0.25 -5.15
N ILE A 85 -3.80 -1.16 -5.13
CA ILE A 85 -2.85 -1.31 -4.02
C ILE A 85 -1.64 -0.41 -4.27
N GLU A 86 -1.28 0.36 -3.27
CA GLU A 86 -0.09 1.20 -3.26
C GLU A 86 0.75 0.96 -2.02
N ALA A 87 2.06 1.13 -2.15
CA ALA A 87 3.01 1.25 -1.05
C ALA A 87 2.94 0.12 -0.01
N VAL A 88 2.83 -1.12 -0.46
CA VAL A 88 2.87 -2.28 0.46
C VAL A 88 4.26 -2.37 1.09
N ARG A 89 4.32 -2.38 2.41
CA ARG A 89 5.58 -2.56 3.14
C ARG A 89 5.38 -3.45 4.35
N ILE A 90 6.38 -4.28 4.61
CA ILE A 90 6.51 -5.09 5.81
C ILE A 90 7.80 -4.66 6.52
N ARG A 91 7.73 -4.44 7.82
CA ARG A 91 8.89 -4.09 8.62
C ARG A 91 9.97 -5.17 8.50
N LYS A 92 11.21 -4.77 8.42
CA LYS A 92 12.34 -5.63 8.08
C LYS A 92 12.42 -6.93 8.90
N ASP A 93 12.19 -6.83 10.21
CA ASP A 93 12.21 -7.96 11.15
C ASP A 93 11.01 -8.90 11.01
N GLN A 94 9.99 -8.51 10.24
CA GLN A 94 8.75 -9.28 10.00
C GLN A 94 8.66 -9.83 8.57
N ARG A 95 9.68 -9.62 7.76
CA ARG A 95 9.74 -10.18 6.41
C ARG A 95 9.91 -11.70 6.48
N GLU A 96 9.43 -12.39 5.45
CA GLU A 96 9.49 -13.86 5.35
C GLU A 96 8.71 -14.61 6.45
N THR A 97 7.81 -13.93 7.18
CA THR A 97 6.93 -14.54 8.19
C THR A 97 5.54 -14.91 7.67
N GLY A 98 5.26 -14.64 6.39
CA GLY A 98 3.92 -14.80 5.81
C GLY A 98 3.01 -13.57 5.99
N LEU A 99 3.47 -12.52 6.67
CA LEU A 99 2.68 -11.31 6.90
C LEU A 99 2.26 -10.62 5.61
N GLY A 100 3.14 -10.62 4.59
CA GLY A 100 2.82 -10.06 3.28
C GLY A 100 1.62 -10.75 2.62
N ALA A 101 1.55 -12.08 2.68
CA ALA A 101 0.43 -12.85 2.16
C ALA A 101 -0.87 -12.49 2.89
N GLN A 102 -0.84 -12.42 4.21
CA GLN A 102 -2.00 -12.04 5.02
C GLN A 102 -2.50 -10.63 4.69
N LEU A 103 -1.57 -9.69 4.46
CA LEU A 103 -1.91 -8.32 4.09
C LEU A 103 -2.58 -8.26 2.71
N PHE A 104 -2.11 -9.06 1.74
CA PHE A 104 -2.75 -9.17 0.43
C PHE A 104 -4.12 -9.85 0.50
N GLU A 105 -4.28 -10.92 1.26
CA GLU A 105 -5.58 -11.55 1.49
C GLU A 105 -6.57 -10.55 2.09
N TRP A 106 -6.13 -9.78 3.08
CA TRP A 106 -6.95 -8.72 3.66
C TRP A 106 -7.38 -7.68 2.60
N ALA A 107 -6.44 -7.23 1.76
CA ALA A 107 -6.72 -6.26 0.70
C ALA A 107 -7.71 -6.79 -0.34
N ILE A 108 -7.58 -8.05 -0.73
CA ILE A 108 -8.49 -8.72 -1.67
C ILE A 108 -9.92 -8.74 -1.08
N GLU A 109 -10.06 -9.18 0.17
CA GLU A 109 -11.37 -9.22 0.83
C GLU A 109 -11.95 -7.82 1.02
N ARG A 110 -11.12 -6.83 1.35
CA ARG A 110 -11.57 -5.44 1.46
C ARG A 110 -12.05 -4.88 0.12
N ALA A 111 -11.34 -5.14 -0.97
CA ALA A 111 -11.75 -4.72 -2.30
C ALA A 111 -13.10 -5.33 -2.70
N LYS A 112 -13.31 -6.61 -2.42
CA LYS A 112 -14.60 -7.29 -2.65
C LYS A 112 -15.72 -6.64 -1.84
N LYS A 113 -15.51 -6.38 -0.56
CA LYS A 113 -16.49 -5.71 0.32
C LYS A 113 -16.87 -4.32 -0.17
N ARG A 114 -15.92 -3.60 -0.77
CA ARG A 114 -16.14 -2.29 -1.39
C ARG A 114 -16.71 -2.40 -2.82
N LYS A 115 -17.07 -3.62 -3.27
CA LYS A 115 -17.66 -3.89 -4.58
C LYS A 115 -16.76 -3.48 -5.77
N ALA A 116 -15.46 -3.50 -5.58
CA ALA A 116 -14.53 -3.34 -6.69
C ALA A 116 -14.64 -4.55 -7.63
N HIS A 117 -14.65 -4.30 -8.95
CA HIS A 117 -14.68 -5.39 -9.92
C HIS A 117 -13.29 -5.92 -10.24
N VAL A 118 -12.26 -5.15 -9.92
CA VAL A 118 -10.86 -5.51 -10.12
C VAL A 118 -9.99 -4.90 -9.02
N LEU A 119 -8.97 -5.63 -8.63
CA LEU A 119 -7.88 -5.16 -7.78
C LEU A 119 -6.61 -5.14 -8.60
N GLN A 120 -5.96 -3.98 -8.72
CA GLN A 120 -4.75 -3.83 -9.51
C GLN A 120 -3.60 -3.26 -8.69
N LEU A 121 -2.40 -3.46 -9.20
CA LEU A 121 -1.18 -2.83 -8.69
C LEU A 121 -0.21 -2.64 -9.86
N THR A 122 0.80 -1.83 -9.63
CA THR A 122 1.99 -1.78 -10.49
C THR A 122 3.20 -2.26 -9.70
N THR A 123 4.15 -2.86 -10.38
CA THR A 123 5.42 -3.26 -9.78
C THR A 123 6.58 -2.79 -10.65
N ASP A 124 7.63 -2.31 -10.01
CA ASP A 124 8.83 -1.88 -10.72
C ASP A 124 9.53 -3.09 -11.35
N LYS A 125 9.95 -2.97 -12.61
CA LYS A 125 10.72 -4.01 -13.33
C LYS A 125 12.04 -4.37 -12.62
N LYS A 126 12.53 -3.49 -11.76
CA LYS A 126 13.70 -3.72 -10.89
C LYS A 126 13.44 -4.66 -9.72
N ARG A 127 12.20 -5.15 -9.57
CA ARG A 127 11.77 -6.06 -8.49
C ARG A 127 11.16 -7.35 -9.07
N PRO A 128 11.95 -8.21 -9.72
CA PRO A 128 11.43 -9.43 -10.34
C PRO A 128 10.82 -10.41 -9.34
N GLU A 129 11.33 -10.46 -8.13
CA GLU A 129 10.80 -11.29 -7.04
C GLU A 129 9.38 -10.88 -6.62
N ALA A 130 9.06 -9.59 -6.68
CA ALA A 130 7.72 -9.08 -6.39
C ALA A 130 6.69 -9.57 -7.43
N LEU A 131 7.07 -9.59 -8.70
CA LEU A 131 6.20 -10.09 -9.78
C LEU A 131 5.75 -11.54 -9.51
N ASN A 132 6.68 -12.41 -9.10
CA ASN A 132 6.37 -13.80 -8.79
C ASN A 132 5.43 -13.93 -7.60
N PHE A 133 5.61 -13.11 -6.58
CA PHE A 133 4.73 -13.05 -5.41
C PHE A 133 3.29 -12.68 -5.82
N TYR A 134 3.13 -11.66 -6.66
CA TYR A 134 1.80 -11.23 -7.12
C TYR A 134 1.12 -12.31 -7.98
N LYS A 135 1.85 -12.97 -8.86
CA LYS A 135 1.31 -14.08 -9.66
C LYS A 135 0.82 -15.23 -8.79
N LYS A 136 1.51 -15.57 -7.71
CA LYS A 136 1.07 -16.57 -6.74
C LYS A 136 -0.25 -16.20 -6.06
N HIS A 137 -0.55 -14.91 -5.93
CA HIS A 137 -1.80 -14.42 -5.36
C HIS A 137 -2.90 -14.19 -6.40
N GLY A 138 -2.72 -14.66 -7.62
CA GLY A 138 -3.73 -14.64 -8.67
C GLY A 138 -3.71 -13.40 -9.55
N PHE A 139 -2.74 -12.50 -9.38
CA PHE A 139 -2.57 -11.36 -10.27
C PHE A 139 -2.01 -11.78 -11.62
N ILE A 140 -2.50 -11.16 -12.68
CA ILE A 140 -2.10 -11.41 -14.06
C ILE A 140 -1.45 -10.15 -14.61
N ASP A 141 -0.28 -10.28 -15.22
CA ASP A 141 0.45 -9.19 -15.86
C ASP A 141 -0.08 -8.87 -17.27
N SER A 142 -1.36 -8.52 -17.33
CA SER A 142 -2.11 -8.32 -18.58
C SER A 142 -1.90 -6.95 -19.23
N HIS A 143 -1.28 -6.00 -18.54
CA HIS A 143 -1.15 -4.59 -18.96
C HIS A 143 0.27 -4.08 -18.79
N GLU A 144 0.65 -3.10 -19.62
CA GLU A 144 1.89 -2.36 -19.46
C GLU A 144 1.64 -1.11 -18.61
N GLY A 145 2.44 -0.92 -17.57
CA GLY A 145 2.44 0.32 -16.79
C GLY A 145 3.35 1.37 -17.43
N MET A 146 2.83 2.57 -17.63
CA MET A 146 3.57 3.68 -18.22
C MET A 146 3.53 4.88 -17.28
N LYS A 147 4.66 5.57 -17.13
CA LYS A 147 4.77 6.76 -16.27
C LYS A 147 5.45 7.89 -17.01
N LEU A 148 4.87 9.07 -16.92
CA LEU A 148 5.48 10.32 -17.37
C LEU A 148 5.73 11.17 -16.11
N HIS A 149 6.98 11.37 -15.77
CA HIS A 149 7.37 12.15 -14.59
C HIS A 149 7.39 13.64 -14.93
N PHE A 150 6.91 14.47 -14.00
CA PHE A 150 6.82 15.93 -14.17
C PHE A 150 7.94 16.67 -13.42
N ASN A 151 8.93 16.01 -12.97
CA ASN A 151 10.17 16.62 -12.43
C ASN A 151 11.16 15.53 -12.04
#